data_77aed9326ef700d287880fd420100e6d
#
_entry.id   77aed9326ef700d287880fd420100e6d
#
_cell.length_a   1.000
_cell.length_b   1.000
_cell.length_c   1.000
_cell.angle_alpha   90.00
_cell.angle_beta   90.00
_cell.angle_gamma   90.00
#
_symmetry.space_group_name_H-M   'P 1'
#
loop_
_entity.id
_entity.type
_entity.pdbx_description
1 polymer ?
#
loop_
_entity_poly.entity_id
_entity_poly.type
_entity_poly.pdbx_seq_one_letter_code
_entity_poly.pdbx_strand_id
1 'polypeptide(L)'
;MSTRTPAGEPSERPDDGSVVSDEQWAELVRQAERGGADAPKEPSARARMVTARLRALDEEAAASGRRFGRKRKPAEPWQPDGWRTGPAWQEMNGRARKRRRLVGALGFVVVLGALVVAMRPSLLTDHLPGGGDAVDILPLPAETAPPTAAPADGSGTERPTTAQPFRGSPALRWADGAAGIEMPQAKAVGGMSRDEVEQALRTTRQFLVEANLDPATLRGEKPEEALDLLDPLQKGERKRLEQSLAEPGEERDPLVMFTRFDPDEIRLVGDVVKTRGRMTFEAGPTGSVEVRADYTFVYPLVRVGEDEVARTIVRRELTMALHDPEKFVATAGKLSVISAQQNVGNTACEVDDGFLHPSFPGDGPGPSPTGPDVDPYYRGEWQPDGECGTVTRT
;
A
#
# COMPACT_ATOMS: atom_id res chain seq x y z
N MET A 1 27.02 -48.48 -50.25
CA MET A 1 25.88 -48.35 -51.16
C MET A 1 25.17 -47.08 -50.83
N SER A 2 25.32 -46.15 -51.70
CA SER A 2 24.66 -44.87 -51.92
C SER A 2 23.15 -44.95 -51.82
N THR A 3 22.52 -43.89 -51.33
CA THR A 3 21.51 -43.07 -52.01
C THR A 3 21.03 -41.94 -51.04
N ARG A 4 21.48 -40.78 -51.34
CA ARG A 4 20.82 -39.63 -51.98
C ARG A 4 19.65 -38.99 -51.13
N THR A 5 19.94 -37.82 -50.63
CA THR A 5 19.03 -36.75 -50.24
C THR A 5 18.25 -36.19 -51.43
N PRO A 6 17.06 -35.64 -51.28
CA PRO A 6 16.72 -34.42 -51.98
C PRO A 6 16.32 -33.26 -51.04
N ALA A 7 16.76 -32.19 -51.51
CA ALA A 7 16.55 -30.77 -51.40
C ALA A 7 15.34 -30.24 -50.65
N GLY A 8 15.61 -29.10 -49.95
CA GLY A 8 14.71 -28.31 -49.15
C GLY A 8 13.71 -27.49 -49.98
N GLU A 9 12.63 -27.20 -49.30
CA GLU A 9 11.70 -26.14 -49.65
C GLU A 9 11.78 -25.01 -48.63
N PRO A 10 11.49 -23.76 -49.02
CA PRO A 10 11.69 -22.58 -48.18
C PRO A 10 10.55 -22.40 -47.20
N SER A 11 10.93 -22.05 -45.97
CA SER A 11 10.07 -21.65 -44.87
C SER A 11 9.34 -20.36 -45.21
N GLU A 12 8.04 -20.44 -45.39
CA GLU A 12 7.12 -19.28 -45.38
C GLU A 12 6.95 -18.75 -43.97
N ARG A 13 7.15 -17.45 -43.82
CA ARG A 13 6.78 -16.70 -42.60
C ARG A 13 5.27 -16.56 -42.54
N PRO A 14 4.62 -16.72 -41.39
CA PRO A 14 3.21 -16.35 -41.25
C PRO A 14 3.10 -14.82 -41.26
N ASP A 15 2.33 -14.34 -42.23
CA ASP A 15 1.85 -12.97 -42.37
C ASP A 15 0.66 -12.80 -41.36
N ASP A 16 0.89 -12.04 -40.29
CA ASP A 16 -0.10 -11.78 -39.26
C ASP A 16 -1.00 -10.59 -39.65
N GLY A 17 -1.71 -10.79 -40.78
CA GLY A 17 -2.79 -9.91 -41.22
C GLY A 17 -4.14 -10.50 -40.80
N SER A 18 -4.82 -9.88 -39.86
CA SER A 18 -6.20 -10.24 -39.51
C SER A 18 -7.10 -10.05 -40.74
N VAL A 19 -7.31 -11.13 -41.48
CA VAL A 19 -8.23 -11.17 -42.64
C VAL A 19 -9.66 -11.20 -42.08
N VAL A 20 -10.32 -10.05 -42.07
CA VAL A 20 -11.78 -9.97 -41.87
C VAL A 20 -12.44 -10.77 -42.99
N SER A 21 -13.27 -11.75 -42.68
CA SER A 21 -13.91 -12.58 -43.70
C SER A 21 -14.88 -11.79 -44.58
N ASP A 22 -15.04 -12.20 -45.82
CA ASP A 22 -15.97 -11.54 -46.79
C ASP A 22 -17.40 -11.47 -46.25
N GLU A 23 -17.79 -12.43 -45.41
CA GLU A 23 -19.09 -12.42 -44.73
C GLU A 23 -19.23 -11.32 -43.69
N GLN A 24 -18.15 -11.04 -42.95
CA GLN A 24 -18.09 -9.93 -41.98
C GLN A 24 -18.11 -8.58 -42.69
N TRP A 25 -17.45 -8.47 -43.84
CA TRP A 25 -17.52 -7.30 -44.69
C TRP A 25 -18.93 -7.07 -45.25
N ALA A 26 -19.58 -8.12 -45.73
CA ALA A 26 -20.96 -8.02 -46.27
C ALA A 26 -21.98 -7.62 -45.17
N GLU A 27 -21.80 -8.04 -43.92
CA GLU A 27 -22.62 -7.63 -42.78
C GLU A 27 -22.40 -6.19 -42.42
N LEU A 28 -21.14 -5.73 -42.42
CA LEU A 28 -20.76 -4.34 -42.10
C LEU A 28 -21.32 -3.35 -43.14
N VAL A 29 -21.30 -3.74 -44.42
CA VAL A 29 -21.89 -2.94 -45.52
C VAL A 29 -23.42 -2.87 -45.36
N ARG A 30 -24.09 -4.00 -45.07
CA ARG A 30 -25.54 -4.00 -44.79
C ARG A 30 -25.95 -3.20 -43.57
N GLN A 31 -25.09 -3.13 -42.55
CA GLN A 31 -25.30 -2.32 -41.35
C GLN A 31 -25.12 -0.84 -41.65
N ALA A 32 -24.16 -0.49 -42.49
CA ALA A 32 -23.92 0.89 -42.94
C ALA A 32 -25.09 1.43 -43.83
N GLU A 33 -25.63 0.57 -44.68
CA GLU A 33 -26.78 0.92 -45.53
C GLU A 33 -28.11 1.12 -44.77
N ARG A 34 -28.25 0.52 -43.58
CA ARG A 34 -29.41 0.66 -42.69
C ARG A 34 -29.47 1.94 -41.90
N GLY A 35 -28.46 2.81 -42.00
CA GLY A 35 -28.42 4.17 -41.42
C GLY A 35 -28.74 4.20 -39.95
N GLY A 36 -27.72 4.01 -39.08
CA GLY A 36 -27.83 4.28 -37.63
C GLY A 36 -28.00 5.77 -37.36
N ALA A 37 -28.88 6.15 -36.45
CA ALA A 37 -29.21 7.54 -36.09
C ALA A 37 -28.05 8.38 -35.49
N ASP A 38 -26.86 7.77 -35.28
CA ASP A 38 -25.65 8.36 -34.71
C ASP A 38 -24.47 8.41 -35.67
N ALA A 39 -24.67 8.35 -36.98
CA ALA A 39 -23.59 8.51 -37.94
C ALA A 39 -23.06 9.94 -37.92
N PRO A 40 -21.69 10.17 -37.82
CA PRO A 40 -21.13 11.51 -37.87
C PRO A 40 -21.52 12.20 -39.15
N LYS A 41 -22.03 13.46 -39.07
CA LYS A 41 -22.41 14.25 -40.24
C LYS A 41 -21.23 14.36 -41.20
N GLU A 42 -21.49 14.04 -42.49
CA GLU A 42 -20.49 14.20 -43.54
C GLU A 42 -19.87 15.62 -43.53
N PRO A 43 -18.51 15.70 -43.62
CA PRO A 43 -17.85 16.99 -43.65
C PRO A 43 -18.32 17.81 -44.82
N SER A 44 -18.59 19.09 -44.60
CA SER A 44 -19.02 20.02 -45.67
C SER A 44 -18.02 20.08 -46.84
N ALA A 45 -18.49 20.43 -48.03
CA ALA A 45 -17.63 20.57 -49.21
C ALA A 45 -16.42 21.49 -48.96
N ARG A 46 -16.58 22.50 -48.10
CA ARG A 46 -15.52 23.40 -47.67
C ARG A 46 -14.50 22.69 -46.76
N ALA A 47 -14.95 21.84 -45.87
CA ALA A 47 -14.07 21.06 -45.03
C ALA A 47 -13.24 20.05 -45.83
N ARG A 48 -13.84 19.38 -46.82
CA ARG A 48 -13.13 18.47 -47.76
C ARG A 48 -12.07 19.22 -48.58
N MET A 49 -12.35 20.42 -49.09
CA MET A 49 -11.34 21.19 -49.79
C MET A 49 -10.19 21.64 -48.88
N VAL A 50 -10.46 22.03 -47.67
CA VAL A 50 -9.40 22.44 -46.71
C VAL A 50 -8.51 21.25 -46.35
N THR A 51 -9.13 20.07 -46.11
CA THR A 51 -8.37 18.86 -45.81
C THR A 51 -7.53 18.36 -46.99
N ALA A 52 -8.05 18.46 -48.21
CA ALA A 52 -7.29 18.11 -49.40
C ALA A 52 -6.10 19.06 -49.63
N ARG A 53 -6.30 20.36 -49.37
CA ARG A 53 -5.22 21.36 -49.49
C ARG A 53 -4.14 21.16 -48.41
N LEU A 54 -4.49 20.80 -47.21
CA LEU A 54 -3.54 20.50 -46.13
C LEU A 54 -2.71 19.24 -46.44
N ARG A 55 -3.35 18.18 -46.98
CA ARG A 55 -2.63 16.98 -47.41
C ARG A 55 -1.63 17.27 -48.55
N ALA A 56 -2.03 18.05 -49.53
CA ALA A 56 -1.15 18.44 -50.63
C ALA A 56 0.07 19.22 -50.11
N LEU A 57 -0.10 20.11 -49.13
CA LEU A 57 1.00 20.87 -48.50
C LEU A 57 1.90 19.98 -47.66
N ASP A 58 1.36 18.96 -46.99
CA ASP A 58 2.15 17.99 -46.22
C ASP A 58 2.95 17.05 -47.14
N GLU A 59 2.38 16.65 -48.29
CA GLU A 59 3.06 15.88 -49.31
C GLU A 59 4.19 16.67 -49.98
N GLU A 60 3.97 17.96 -50.27
CA GLU A 60 4.99 18.84 -50.81
C GLU A 60 6.10 19.11 -49.79
N ALA A 61 5.78 19.24 -48.51
CA ALA A 61 6.74 19.36 -47.44
C ALA A 61 7.56 18.06 -47.24
N ALA A 62 6.92 16.90 -47.36
CA ALA A 62 7.59 15.59 -47.29
C ALA A 62 8.50 15.35 -48.52
N ALA A 63 8.10 15.78 -49.71
CA ALA A 63 8.90 15.66 -50.96
C ALA A 63 10.12 16.60 -50.95
N SER A 64 10.04 17.76 -50.33
CA SER A 64 11.15 18.74 -50.25
C SER A 64 12.18 18.36 -49.15
N GLY A 65 11.85 17.48 -48.22
CA GLY A 65 12.72 17.06 -47.08
C GLY A 65 13.88 16.07 -47.44
N ARG A 66 14.02 15.64 -48.67
CA ARG A 66 15.02 14.60 -49.05
C ARG A 66 16.27 15.12 -49.75
N ARG A 67 16.79 16.27 -49.38
CA ARG A 67 18.14 16.70 -49.79
C ARG A 67 18.86 17.44 -48.66
N PHE A 68 19.89 16.76 -48.15
CA PHE A 68 21.05 17.26 -47.42
C PHE A 68 20.93 18.49 -46.49
N GLY A 69 20.94 18.23 -45.21
CA GLY A 69 21.72 18.90 -44.16
C GLY A 69 21.96 20.42 -44.22
N ARG A 70 20.92 21.23 -44.07
CA ARG A 70 21.02 22.57 -43.46
C ARG A 70 19.66 22.94 -42.89
N LYS A 71 19.61 23.16 -41.52
CA LYS A 71 18.43 23.71 -40.86
C LYS A 71 18.07 25.05 -41.46
N ARG A 72 17.08 25.09 -42.38
CA ARG A 72 16.42 26.33 -42.77
C ARG A 72 15.49 26.76 -41.65
N LYS A 73 15.60 28.03 -41.25
CA LYS A 73 14.62 28.70 -40.38
C LYS A 73 13.23 28.56 -41.01
N PRO A 74 12.17 28.32 -40.24
CA PRO A 74 10.81 28.34 -40.78
C PRO A 74 10.55 29.71 -41.46
N ALA A 75 9.95 29.68 -42.65
CA ALA A 75 9.52 30.91 -43.34
C ALA A 75 8.51 31.64 -42.46
N GLU A 76 8.75 32.91 -42.21
CA GLU A 76 7.80 33.78 -41.53
C GLU A 76 6.53 33.90 -42.36
N PRO A 77 5.34 33.79 -41.76
CA PRO A 77 4.08 34.01 -42.47
C PRO A 77 4.03 35.44 -42.97
N TRP A 78 3.63 35.61 -44.25
CA TRP A 78 3.44 36.90 -44.88
C TRP A 78 2.45 37.77 -44.08
N GLN A 79 2.85 38.98 -43.73
CA GLN A 79 2.04 39.96 -43.00
C GLN A 79 2.08 41.29 -43.76
N PRO A 80 0.93 41.98 -43.91
CA PRO A 80 0.90 43.30 -44.54
C PRO A 80 1.70 44.34 -43.73
N ASP A 81 2.38 45.23 -44.39
CA ASP A 81 3.16 46.30 -43.77
C ASP A 81 2.29 47.13 -42.78
N GLY A 82 2.77 47.25 -41.55
CA GLY A 82 2.11 48.03 -40.51
C GLY A 82 1.10 47.30 -39.62
N TRP A 83 0.85 46.00 -39.85
CA TRP A 83 -0.12 45.25 -39.04
C TRP A 83 0.55 44.60 -37.83
N ARG A 84 0.27 45.12 -36.61
CA ARG A 84 0.71 44.60 -35.32
C ARG A 84 2.23 44.47 -35.11
N THR A 85 3.03 45.33 -35.77
CA THR A 85 4.49 45.33 -35.67
C THR A 85 5.05 46.43 -34.77
N GLY A 86 4.18 47.25 -34.15
CA GLY A 86 4.62 48.35 -33.27
C GLY A 86 5.26 47.84 -31.96
N PRO A 87 6.22 48.60 -31.40
CA PRO A 87 6.93 48.26 -30.17
C PRO A 87 6.01 47.95 -29.00
N ALA A 88 4.89 48.66 -28.84
CA ALA A 88 3.92 48.47 -27.78
C ALA A 88 3.21 47.09 -27.84
N TRP A 89 2.95 46.56 -29.05
CA TRP A 89 2.34 45.24 -29.22
C TRP A 89 3.31 44.11 -28.89
N GLN A 90 4.58 44.23 -29.22
CA GLN A 90 5.62 43.28 -28.88
C GLN A 90 5.90 43.26 -27.38
N GLU A 91 5.87 44.42 -26.71
CA GLU A 91 6.04 44.51 -25.27
C GLU A 91 4.85 43.88 -24.50
N MET A 92 3.61 44.12 -24.90
CA MET A 92 2.43 43.57 -24.25
C MET A 92 2.32 42.05 -24.40
N ASN A 93 2.59 41.50 -25.58
CA ASN A 93 2.45 40.04 -25.80
C ASN A 93 3.69 39.25 -25.44
N GLY A 94 4.89 39.80 -25.56
CA GLY A 94 6.14 39.14 -25.22
C GLY A 94 6.33 38.94 -23.70
N ARG A 95 6.00 39.96 -22.90
CA ARG A 95 6.10 39.92 -21.44
C ARG A 95 5.02 39.03 -20.82
N ALA A 96 3.79 39.08 -21.31
CA ALA A 96 2.70 38.23 -20.83
C ALA A 96 2.93 36.75 -21.12
N ARG A 97 3.48 36.42 -22.29
CA ARG A 97 3.79 35.02 -22.66
C ARG A 97 4.98 34.46 -21.87
N LYS A 98 6.02 35.27 -21.61
CA LYS A 98 7.15 34.88 -20.76
C LYS A 98 6.71 34.72 -19.31
N ARG A 99 5.86 35.62 -18.78
CA ARG A 99 5.33 35.56 -17.42
C ARG A 99 4.41 34.36 -17.21
N ARG A 100 3.54 34.02 -18.18
CA ARG A 100 2.70 32.80 -18.13
C ARG A 100 3.54 31.54 -18.21
N ARG A 101 4.61 31.48 -18.99
CA ARG A 101 5.53 30.31 -19.02
C ARG A 101 6.34 30.18 -17.73
N LEU A 102 6.79 31.30 -17.15
CA LEU A 102 7.47 31.29 -15.83
C LEU A 102 6.53 30.89 -14.70
N VAL A 103 5.29 31.42 -14.69
CA VAL A 103 4.28 31.02 -13.68
C VAL A 103 3.86 29.58 -13.87
N GLY A 104 3.71 29.07 -15.09
CA GLY A 104 3.43 27.67 -15.38
C GLY A 104 4.59 26.75 -15.00
N ALA A 105 5.83 27.14 -15.27
CA ALA A 105 7.02 26.39 -14.85
C ALA A 105 7.19 26.38 -13.32
N LEU A 106 6.95 27.51 -12.67
CA LEU A 106 6.99 27.62 -11.21
C LEU A 106 5.88 26.77 -10.57
N GLY A 107 4.66 26.83 -11.12
CA GLY A 107 3.54 25.99 -10.67
C GLY A 107 3.83 24.49 -10.82
N PHE A 108 4.45 24.09 -11.93
CA PHE A 108 4.83 22.70 -12.16
C PHE A 108 5.94 22.22 -11.20
N VAL A 109 6.92 23.09 -10.92
CA VAL A 109 7.97 22.78 -9.92
C VAL A 109 7.39 22.69 -8.52
N VAL A 110 6.43 23.56 -8.16
CA VAL A 110 5.75 23.49 -6.85
C VAL A 110 4.90 22.23 -6.73
N VAL A 111 4.18 21.83 -7.78
CA VAL A 111 3.38 20.59 -7.78
C VAL A 111 4.29 19.35 -7.73
N LEU A 112 5.39 19.34 -8.48
CA LEU A 112 6.40 18.28 -8.40
C LEU A 112 7.05 18.23 -7.02
N GLY A 113 7.39 19.38 -6.45
CA GLY A 113 7.93 19.48 -5.09
C GLY A 113 6.93 18.95 -4.04
N ALA A 114 5.66 19.33 -4.15
CA ALA A 114 4.59 18.85 -3.27
C ALA A 114 4.36 17.34 -3.43
N LEU A 115 4.47 16.80 -4.65
CA LEU A 115 4.35 15.36 -4.91
C LEU A 115 5.53 14.58 -4.32
N VAL A 116 6.75 15.11 -4.44
CA VAL A 116 7.96 14.52 -3.83
C VAL A 116 7.88 14.56 -2.32
N VAL A 117 7.37 15.65 -1.74
CA VAL A 117 7.14 15.80 -0.30
C VAL A 117 6.03 14.86 0.19
N ALA A 118 4.95 14.69 -0.60
CA ALA A 118 3.89 13.72 -0.29
C ALA A 118 4.38 12.26 -0.37
N MET A 119 5.36 11.98 -1.23
CA MET A 119 6.00 10.67 -1.32
C MET A 119 7.13 10.45 -0.29
N ARG A 120 7.71 11.53 0.22
CA ARG A 120 8.78 11.51 1.24
C ARG A 120 8.66 12.73 2.17
N PRO A 121 7.77 12.66 3.16
CA PRO A 121 7.59 13.77 4.12
C PRO A 121 8.85 14.09 4.94
N SER A 122 9.78 13.15 5.07
CA SER A 122 11.08 13.34 5.72
C SER A 122 11.97 14.43 5.10
N LEU A 123 11.79 14.75 3.81
CA LEU A 123 12.56 15.81 3.15
C LEU A 123 12.25 17.23 3.67
N LEU A 124 11.13 17.41 4.35
CA LEU A 124 10.78 18.70 4.99
C LEU A 124 11.35 18.82 6.42
N THR A 125 11.45 17.71 7.14
CA THR A 125 11.92 17.71 8.52
C THR A 125 13.43 17.88 8.63
N ASP A 126 14.20 17.42 7.62
CA ASP A 126 15.65 17.48 7.61
C ASP A 126 16.24 18.90 7.37
N HIS A 127 15.38 19.88 7.00
CA HIS A 127 15.82 21.24 6.65
C HIS A 127 15.28 22.33 7.57
N LEU A 128 14.58 21.96 8.67
CA LEU A 128 14.16 22.92 9.69
C LEU A 128 15.28 23.14 10.71
N PRO A 129 15.71 24.39 10.98
CA PRO A 129 16.69 24.68 11.99
C PRO A 129 16.10 24.37 13.38
N GLY A 130 16.53 23.26 13.98
CA GLY A 130 16.06 22.72 15.26
C GLY A 130 15.86 21.22 15.30
N GLY A 131 15.99 20.52 14.16
CA GLY A 131 16.07 19.06 14.08
C GLY A 131 17.45 18.62 14.55
N GLY A 132 17.54 18.13 15.79
CA GLY A 132 18.75 17.46 16.27
C GLY A 132 19.08 16.27 15.36
N ASP A 133 20.36 15.93 15.26
CA ASP A 133 20.96 14.89 14.45
C ASP A 133 20.03 13.70 14.21
N ALA A 134 19.27 13.76 13.10
CA ALA A 134 18.58 12.60 12.56
C ALA A 134 19.67 11.69 11.99
N VAL A 135 20.17 10.81 12.82
CA VAL A 135 20.94 9.68 12.35
C VAL A 135 20.04 8.99 11.33
N ASP A 136 20.49 8.88 10.10
CA ASP A 136 19.75 8.20 9.01
C ASP A 136 19.72 6.70 9.34
N ILE A 137 18.77 6.32 10.20
CA ILE A 137 18.63 4.97 10.73
C ILE A 137 17.92 4.17 9.68
N LEU A 138 18.70 3.51 8.82
CA LEU A 138 18.16 2.61 7.81
C LEU A 138 17.30 1.52 8.49
N PRO A 139 16.08 1.29 8.01
CA PRO A 139 15.24 0.21 8.49
C PRO A 139 15.95 -1.14 8.36
N LEU A 140 15.67 -2.04 9.30
CA LEU A 140 16.13 -3.42 9.20
C LEU A 140 15.50 -4.09 7.97
N PRO A 141 16.23 -5.00 7.29
CA PRO A 141 15.64 -5.80 6.22
C PRO A 141 14.50 -6.66 6.76
N ALA A 142 13.62 -7.11 5.85
CA ALA A 142 12.53 -8.01 6.18
C ALA A 142 12.99 -9.28 6.90
N GLU A 143 12.16 -9.80 7.78
CA GLU A 143 12.42 -11.09 8.41
C GLU A 143 12.16 -12.24 7.45
N THR A 144 13.20 -13.00 7.16
CA THR A 144 13.09 -14.22 6.31
C THR A 144 13.00 -15.51 7.14
N ALA A 145 13.38 -15.45 8.43
CA ALA A 145 13.32 -16.55 9.39
C ALA A 145 12.97 -16.02 10.78
N PRO A 146 12.43 -16.85 11.70
CA PRO A 146 12.21 -16.44 13.08
C PRO A 146 13.56 -16.10 13.72
N PRO A 147 13.66 -15.00 14.47
CA PRO A 147 14.86 -14.70 15.22
C PRO A 147 15.06 -15.73 16.37
N THR A 148 16.29 -16.09 16.62
CA THR A 148 16.66 -17.05 17.68
C THR A 148 16.97 -16.39 19.01
N ALA A 149 17.05 -15.05 19.04
CA ALA A 149 17.32 -14.26 20.23
C ALA A 149 16.57 -12.94 20.21
N ALA A 150 16.38 -12.34 21.36
CA ALA A 150 15.87 -10.99 21.48
C ALA A 150 16.82 -9.99 20.79
N PRO A 151 16.29 -8.90 20.23
CA PRO A 151 17.13 -7.88 19.61
C PRO A 151 18.07 -7.26 20.64
N ALA A 152 19.35 -7.11 20.28
CA ALA A 152 20.37 -6.53 21.15
C ALA A 152 20.25 -5.00 21.24
N ASP A 153 19.65 -4.37 20.26
CA ASP A 153 19.50 -2.92 20.18
C ASP A 153 18.47 -2.41 21.20
N GLY A 154 18.67 -1.20 21.69
CA GLY A 154 17.75 -0.56 22.65
C GLY A 154 18.05 -0.98 24.09
N SER A 155 18.99 -0.30 24.73
CA SER A 155 19.38 -0.56 26.12
C SER A 155 18.32 -0.17 27.17
N GLY A 156 17.20 0.42 26.73
CA GLY A 156 16.15 0.93 27.64
C GLY A 156 16.57 2.12 28.51
N THR A 157 17.84 2.55 28.45
CA THR A 157 18.34 3.67 29.26
C THR A 157 17.94 5.03 28.73
N GLU A 158 17.61 5.14 27.44
CA GLU A 158 17.18 6.38 26.83
C GLU A 158 15.64 6.47 26.83
N ARG A 159 15.14 7.53 27.45
CA ARG A 159 13.70 7.75 27.53
C ARG A 159 13.13 8.24 26.22
N PRO A 160 11.97 7.72 25.78
CA PRO A 160 11.24 8.26 24.63
C PRO A 160 10.75 9.69 24.92
N THR A 161 10.56 10.47 23.87
CA THR A 161 9.94 11.79 23.90
C THR A 161 8.91 11.90 22.78
N THR A 162 8.04 12.88 22.82
CA THR A 162 7.07 13.12 21.74
C THR A 162 7.73 13.41 20.40
N ALA A 163 8.95 13.99 20.40
CA ALA A 163 9.73 14.22 19.19
C ALA A 163 10.50 12.96 18.72
N GLN A 164 10.84 12.06 19.62
CA GLN A 164 11.58 10.82 19.34
C GLN A 164 10.94 9.63 20.09
N PRO A 165 9.74 9.21 19.68
CA PRO A 165 8.94 8.26 20.47
C PRO A 165 9.52 6.84 20.51
N PHE A 166 10.43 6.48 19.59
CA PHE A 166 11.09 5.16 19.55
C PHE A 166 12.53 5.18 20.07
N ARG A 167 12.98 6.30 20.62
CA ARG A 167 14.33 6.42 21.18
C ARG A 167 14.54 5.40 22.32
N GLY A 168 15.65 4.68 22.28
CA GLY A 168 15.97 3.63 23.25
C GLY A 168 15.27 2.29 23.03
N SER A 169 14.47 2.15 21.96
CA SER A 169 13.74 0.94 21.62
C SER A 169 14.39 0.20 20.44
N PRO A 170 14.39 -1.15 20.43
CA PRO A 170 14.75 -1.93 19.25
C PRO A 170 13.91 -1.58 18.03
N ALA A 171 12.66 -1.13 18.24
CA ALA A 171 11.74 -0.76 17.17
C ALA A 171 12.16 0.51 16.42
N LEU A 172 13.13 1.29 16.90
CA LEU A 172 13.64 2.46 16.20
C LEU A 172 14.04 2.15 14.75
N ARG A 173 14.56 0.96 14.50
CA ARG A 173 15.00 0.48 13.18
C ARG A 173 13.97 -0.38 12.45
N TRP A 174 12.77 -0.53 12.99
CA TRP A 174 11.69 -1.26 12.31
C TRP A 174 11.01 -0.38 11.27
N ALA A 175 10.37 -1.01 10.30
CA ALA A 175 9.62 -0.29 9.28
C ALA A 175 8.35 0.36 9.85
N ASP A 176 7.85 1.39 9.18
CA ASP A 176 6.68 2.15 9.60
C ASP A 176 5.40 1.48 9.11
N GLY A 177 4.50 1.21 10.03
CA GLY A 177 3.15 0.73 9.76
C GLY A 177 3.08 -0.42 8.75
N ALA A 178 2.23 -0.28 7.76
CA ALA A 178 1.98 -1.28 6.74
C ALA A 178 3.22 -1.62 5.87
N ALA A 179 4.26 -0.78 5.85
CA ALA A 179 5.51 -1.08 5.16
C ALA A 179 6.29 -2.23 5.83
N GLY A 180 6.06 -2.45 7.13
CA GLY A 180 6.65 -3.58 7.86
C GLY A 180 5.95 -4.91 7.62
N ILE A 181 4.81 -4.93 6.93
CA ILE A 181 4.07 -6.15 6.61
C ILE A 181 4.39 -6.56 5.17
N GLU A 182 5.49 -7.28 5.02
CA GLU A 182 5.93 -7.78 3.72
C GLU A 182 5.31 -9.14 3.40
N MET A 183 4.87 -9.30 2.15
CA MET A 183 4.28 -10.55 1.68
C MET A 183 5.34 -11.43 1.01
N PRO A 184 5.36 -12.74 1.26
CA PRO A 184 6.20 -13.67 0.52
C PRO A 184 5.72 -13.78 -0.94
N GLN A 185 6.60 -14.26 -1.82
CA GLN A 185 6.24 -14.54 -3.19
C GLN A 185 5.24 -15.70 -3.28
N ALA A 186 4.05 -15.42 -3.81
CA ALA A 186 3.00 -16.43 -3.98
C ALA A 186 3.42 -17.55 -4.94
N LYS A 187 3.05 -18.78 -4.59
CA LYS A 187 3.19 -20.00 -5.39
C LYS A 187 1.94 -20.84 -5.22
N ALA A 188 1.56 -21.58 -6.25
CA ALA A 188 0.44 -22.53 -6.14
C ALA A 188 0.72 -23.58 -5.04
N VAL A 189 -0.27 -23.84 -4.20
CA VAL A 189 -0.16 -24.79 -3.07
C VAL A 189 -1.56 -25.32 -2.70
N GLY A 190 -1.66 -26.56 -2.22
CA GLY A 190 -2.91 -27.12 -1.68
C GLY A 190 -4.06 -27.24 -2.68
N GLY A 191 -3.77 -27.18 -3.99
CA GLY A 191 -4.78 -27.14 -5.04
C GLY A 191 -5.31 -25.72 -5.33
N MET A 192 -4.74 -24.72 -4.68
CA MET A 192 -4.98 -23.29 -4.96
C MET A 192 -3.97 -22.80 -5.99
N SER A 193 -4.42 -21.98 -6.93
CA SER A 193 -3.56 -21.33 -7.91
C SER A 193 -2.66 -20.26 -7.26
N ARG A 194 -1.64 -19.81 -7.99
CA ARG A 194 -0.79 -18.70 -7.55
C ARG A 194 -1.59 -17.44 -7.22
N ASP A 195 -2.58 -17.12 -8.05
CA ASP A 195 -3.37 -15.88 -7.91
C ASP A 195 -4.28 -15.93 -6.67
N GLU A 196 -4.85 -17.11 -6.36
CA GLU A 196 -5.62 -17.31 -5.13
C GLU A 196 -4.72 -17.24 -3.88
N VAL A 197 -3.51 -17.81 -3.93
CA VAL A 197 -2.53 -17.66 -2.84
C VAL A 197 -2.14 -16.19 -2.67
N GLU A 198 -1.90 -15.47 -3.75
CA GLU A 198 -1.59 -14.04 -3.71
C GLU A 198 -2.77 -13.23 -3.14
N GLN A 199 -4.00 -13.62 -3.47
CA GLN A 199 -5.19 -13.03 -2.87
C GLN A 199 -5.25 -13.27 -1.36
N ALA A 200 -5.02 -14.50 -0.90
CA ALA A 200 -4.98 -14.83 0.52
C ALA A 200 -3.96 -13.98 1.28
N LEU A 201 -2.74 -13.86 0.74
CA LEU A 201 -1.68 -13.04 1.32
C LEU A 201 -2.07 -11.56 1.40
N ARG A 202 -2.63 -11.00 0.32
CA ARG A 202 -3.09 -9.59 0.28
C ARG A 202 -4.23 -9.34 1.27
N THR A 203 -5.22 -10.22 1.32
CA THR A 203 -6.36 -10.07 2.23
C THR A 203 -5.91 -10.21 3.70
N THR A 204 -4.99 -11.15 4.00
CA THR A 204 -4.40 -11.26 5.35
C THR A 204 -3.60 -10.03 5.72
N ARG A 205 -2.80 -9.48 4.79
CA ARG A 205 -2.08 -8.22 5.01
C ARG A 205 -3.03 -7.06 5.29
N GLN A 206 -4.10 -6.96 4.50
CA GLN A 206 -5.12 -5.93 4.71
C GLN A 206 -5.78 -6.09 6.08
N PHE A 207 -6.16 -7.31 6.47
CA PHE A 207 -6.72 -7.56 7.80
C PHE A 207 -5.78 -7.08 8.92
N LEU A 208 -4.48 -7.37 8.82
CA LEU A 208 -3.50 -6.90 9.81
C LEU A 208 -3.43 -5.37 9.89
N VAL A 209 -3.53 -4.69 8.76
CA VAL A 209 -3.53 -3.22 8.69
C VAL A 209 -4.79 -2.66 9.36
N GLU A 210 -5.97 -3.12 8.96
CA GLU A 210 -7.25 -2.63 9.49
C GLU A 210 -7.43 -2.95 10.99
N ALA A 211 -6.90 -4.10 11.42
CA ALA A 211 -7.02 -4.54 12.82
C ALA A 211 -6.02 -3.89 13.78
N ASN A 212 -4.85 -3.43 13.28
CA ASN A 212 -3.75 -2.99 14.15
C ASN A 212 -3.15 -1.62 13.81
N LEU A 213 -3.48 -1.04 12.66
CA LEU A 213 -2.88 0.21 12.20
C LEU A 213 -3.92 1.26 11.79
N ASP A 214 -5.17 0.84 11.58
CA ASP A 214 -6.25 1.78 11.26
C ASP A 214 -6.52 2.72 12.44
N PRO A 215 -6.50 4.05 12.23
CA PRO A 215 -6.70 5.01 13.30
C PRO A 215 -8.07 4.92 14.00
N ALA A 216 -9.14 4.52 13.30
CA ALA A 216 -10.46 4.36 13.88
C ALA A 216 -10.50 3.16 14.83
N THR A 217 -9.97 2.02 14.39
CA THR A 217 -9.79 0.80 15.19
C THR A 217 -8.95 1.09 16.44
N LEU A 218 -7.81 1.79 16.27
CA LEU A 218 -6.92 2.15 17.38
C LEU A 218 -7.62 3.05 18.42
N ARG A 219 -8.58 3.89 18.03
CA ARG A 219 -9.40 4.71 18.92
C ARG A 219 -10.63 3.99 19.47
N GLY A 220 -10.73 2.67 19.30
CA GLY A 220 -11.81 1.89 19.86
C GLY A 220 -13.09 1.87 19.02
N GLU A 221 -13.10 2.46 17.82
CA GLU A 221 -14.23 2.33 16.90
C GLU A 221 -14.37 0.86 16.44
N LYS A 222 -15.55 0.48 15.98
CA LYS A 222 -15.78 -0.88 15.48
C LYS A 222 -14.97 -1.11 14.20
N PRO A 223 -14.12 -2.14 14.11
CA PRO A 223 -13.24 -2.40 12.97
C PRO A 223 -14.01 -3.05 11.79
N GLU A 224 -14.94 -2.29 11.18
CA GLU A 224 -15.84 -2.82 10.14
C GLU A 224 -15.07 -3.36 8.93
N GLU A 225 -14.03 -2.62 8.46
CA GLU A 225 -13.20 -3.02 7.34
C GLU A 225 -12.47 -4.35 7.60
N ALA A 226 -11.95 -4.54 8.80
CA ALA A 226 -11.32 -5.81 9.19
C ALA A 226 -12.36 -6.95 9.26
N LEU A 227 -13.52 -6.69 9.87
CA LEU A 227 -14.61 -7.68 9.98
C LEU A 227 -15.15 -8.07 8.61
N ASP A 228 -15.18 -7.15 7.65
CA ASP A 228 -15.65 -7.42 6.31
C ASP A 228 -14.70 -8.31 5.49
N LEU A 229 -13.44 -8.42 5.88
CA LEU A 229 -12.49 -9.35 5.25
C LEU A 229 -12.72 -10.79 5.69
N LEU A 230 -13.40 -11.00 6.81
CA LEU A 230 -13.69 -12.34 7.34
C LEU A 230 -14.90 -12.99 6.66
N ASP A 231 -14.87 -14.30 6.56
CA ASP A 231 -15.95 -15.07 5.94
C ASP A 231 -17.22 -15.04 6.81
N PRO A 232 -18.32 -14.44 6.32
CA PRO A 232 -19.59 -14.39 7.04
C PRO A 232 -20.23 -15.78 7.24
N LEU A 233 -19.78 -16.78 6.48
CA LEU A 233 -20.26 -18.16 6.64
C LEU A 233 -19.57 -18.88 7.83
N GLN A 234 -18.47 -18.35 8.35
CA GLN A 234 -17.88 -18.75 9.62
C GLN A 234 -18.67 -18.16 10.80
N LYS A 235 -19.93 -18.54 10.93
CA LYS A 235 -20.93 -17.90 11.80
C LYS A 235 -20.54 -17.88 13.29
N GLY A 236 -19.90 -18.93 13.78
CA GLY A 236 -19.48 -18.99 15.18
C GLY A 236 -18.42 -17.93 15.51
N GLU A 237 -17.42 -17.80 14.67
CA GLU A 237 -16.30 -16.88 14.85
C GLU A 237 -16.74 -15.42 14.70
N ARG A 238 -17.44 -15.10 13.63
CA ARG A 238 -17.95 -13.73 13.44
C ARG A 238 -18.83 -13.27 14.60
N LYS A 239 -19.75 -14.12 15.06
CA LYS A 239 -20.59 -13.81 16.22
C LYS A 239 -19.76 -13.60 17.47
N ARG A 240 -18.74 -14.44 17.72
CA ARG A 240 -17.84 -14.31 18.88
C ARG A 240 -17.12 -12.96 18.85
N LEU A 241 -16.57 -12.57 17.70
CA LEU A 241 -15.88 -11.28 17.55
C LEU A 241 -16.83 -10.08 17.71
N GLU A 242 -18.01 -10.14 17.13
CA GLU A 242 -19.01 -9.07 17.30
C GLU A 242 -19.47 -8.94 18.77
N GLN A 243 -19.60 -10.05 19.48
CA GLN A 243 -19.92 -10.06 20.91
C GLN A 243 -18.74 -9.54 21.76
N SER A 244 -17.50 -9.92 21.47
CA SER A 244 -16.34 -9.42 22.20
C SER A 244 -16.15 -7.90 22.04
N LEU A 245 -16.49 -7.36 20.87
CA LEU A 245 -16.44 -5.92 20.63
C LEU A 245 -17.59 -5.15 21.32
N ALA A 246 -18.76 -5.78 21.47
CA ALA A 246 -19.93 -5.15 22.07
C ALA A 246 -19.95 -5.28 23.61
N GLU A 247 -19.48 -6.40 24.11
CA GLU A 247 -19.47 -6.73 25.53
C GLU A 247 -18.16 -7.47 25.87
N PRO A 248 -17.02 -6.73 25.95
CA PRO A 248 -15.73 -7.33 26.29
C PRO A 248 -15.74 -7.94 27.70
N GLY A 249 -14.82 -8.84 27.95
CA GLY A 249 -14.65 -9.52 29.23
C GLY A 249 -13.61 -10.62 29.11
N GLU A 250 -13.23 -11.24 30.22
CA GLU A 250 -12.14 -12.23 30.31
C GLU A 250 -12.24 -13.34 29.25
N GLU A 251 -13.43 -13.92 29.00
CA GLU A 251 -13.64 -14.95 27.98
C GLU A 251 -13.95 -14.38 26.58
N ARG A 252 -14.09 -13.07 26.46
CA ARG A 252 -14.51 -12.35 25.24
C ARG A 252 -13.63 -11.16 24.99
N ASP A 253 -12.35 -11.39 24.85
CA ASP A 253 -11.38 -10.33 24.62
C ASP A 253 -11.25 -10.00 23.12
N PRO A 254 -11.66 -8.79 22.66
CA PRO A 254 -11.46 -8.35 21.28
C PRO A 254 -10.00 -8.08 20.96
N LEU A 255 -9.17 -7.89 22.00
CA LEU A 255 -7.75 -7.57 21.84
C LEU A 255 -6.95 -8.72 21.22
N VAL A 256 -7.46 -9.96 21.26
CA VAL A 256 -6.89 -11.10 20.54
C VAL A 256 -6.78 -10.84 19.03
N MET A 257 -7.70 -10.05 18.46
CA MET A 257 -7.72 -9.74 17.02
C MET A 257 -7.39 -8.29 16.72
N PHE A 258 -7.75 -7.35 17.60
CA PHE A 258 -7.71 -5.92 17.34
C PHE A 258 -6.85 -5.19 18.38
N THR A 259 -6.15 -4.14 17.97
CA THR A 259 -5.48 -3.24 18.92
C THR A 259 -6.35 -2.02 19.13
N ARG A 260 -6.69 -1.74 20.38
CA ARG A 260 -7.61 -0.68 20.76
C ARG A 260 -7.13 0.05 22.01
N PHE A 261 -7.24 1.37 22.02
CA PHE A 261 -6.96 2.25 23.15
C PHE A 261 -8.18 3.11 23.40
N ASP A 262 -8.46 3.44 24.67
CA ASP A 262 -9.52 4.37 25.01
C ASP A 262 -9.09 5.80 24.58
N PRO A 263 -9.80 6.44 23.64
CA PRO A 263 -9.43 7.76 23.13
C PRO A 263 -9.58 8.89 24.16
N ASP A 264 -10.34 8.68 25.22
CA ASP A 264 -10.50 9.65 26.32
C ASP A 264 -9.29 9.62 27.27
N GLU A 265 -8.56 8.52 27.31
CA GLU A 265 -7.39 8.33 28.17
C GLU A 265 -6.07 8.40 27.41
N ILE A 266 -6.00 7.76 26.26
CA ILE A 266 -4.74 7.49 25.54
C ILE A 266 -4.81 8.00 24.10
N ARG A 267 -3.71 8.58 23.63
CA ARG A 267 -3.53 8.92 22.21
C ARG A 267 -2.17 8.46 21.70
N LEU A 268 -2.13 8.13 20.43
CA LEU A 268 -0.89 7.81 19.73
C LEU A 268 0.00 9.08 19.60
N VAL A 269 1.31 8.93 19.71
CA VAL A 269 2.29 10.00 19.45
C VAL A 269 2.63 9.99 17.97
N GLY A 270 2.18 11.01 17.25
CA GLY A 270 2.30 11.06 15.79
C GLY A 270 1.44 10.01 15.10
N ASP A 271 1.82 9.67 13.85
CA ASP A 271 1.04 8.76 12.99
C ASP A 271 1.79 7.44 12.70
N VAL A 272 2.88 7.19 13.42
CA VAL A 272 3.76 6.05 13.14
C VAL A 272 3.63 4.98 14.21
N VAL A 273 3.33 3.76 13.76
CA VAL A 273 3.45 2.52 14.53
C VAL A 273 4.59 1.72 13.91
N LYS A 274 5.55 1.28 14.70
CA LYS A 274 6.65 0.44 14.18
C LYS A 274 6.20 -1.00 14.08
N THR A 275 6.45 -1.62 12.92
CA THR A 275 5.99 -2.96 12.62
C THR A 275 7.15 -3.84 12.16
N ARG A 276 7.21 -5.06 12.69
CA ARG A 276 8.17 -6.07 12.28
C ARG A 276 7.56 -7.46 12.40
N GLY A 277 7.83 -8.30 11.42
CA GLY A 277 7.34 -9.65 11.42
C GLY A 277 7.52 -10.35 10.10
N ARG A 278 6.85 -11.46 9.97
CA ARG A 278 6.87 -12.24 8.75
C ARG A 278 5.52 -12.90 8.50
N MET A 279 5.27 -13.17 7.24
CA MET A 279 4.14 -13.92 6.74
C MET A 279 4.64 -15.16 6.01
N THR A 280 4.01 -16.29 6.22
CA THR A 280 4.27 -17.55 5.51
C THR A 280 2.94 -18.13 5.04
N PHE A 281 2.99 -19.07 4.13
CA PHE A 281 1.80 -19.81 3.71
C PHE A 281 2.12 -21.27 3.44
N GLU A 282 1.13 -22.10 3.63
CA GLU A 282 1.21 -23.53 3.37
C GLU A 282 -0.12 -24.10 2.85
N ALA A 283 -0.09 -25.35 2.44
CA ALA A 283 -1.32 -26.05 2.06
C ALA A 283 -2.15 -26.33 3.31
N GLY A 284 -3.38 -25.85 3.31
CA GLY A 284 -4.42 -26.38 4.16
C GLY A 284 -5.05 -27.66 3.57
N PRO A 285 -6.25 -28.05 4.00
CA PRO A 285 -7.02 -29.09 3.35
C PRO A 285 -7.16 -28.82 1.85
N THR A 286 -7.27 -29.87 1.02
CA THR A 286 -7.30 -29.74 -0.46
C THR A 286 -8.33 -28.72 -0.93
N GLY A 287 -7.88 -27.64 -1.57
CA GLY A 287 -8.69 -26.49 -1.95
C GLY A 287 -8.68 -25.37 -0.92
N SER A 288 -7.66 -25.31 -0.09
CA SER A 288 -7.40 -24.17 0.78
C SER A 288 -5.93 -23.85 0.90
N VAL A 289 -5.64 -22.60 1.22
CA VAL A 289 -4.30 -22.13 1.62
C VAL A 289 -4.40 -21.48 3.00
N GLU A 290 -3.49 -21.86 3.88
CA GLU A 290 -3.34 -21.26 5.20
C GLU A 290 -2.20 -20.25 5.19
N VAL A 291 -2.48 -19.04 5.66
CA VAL A 291 -1.52 -17.95 5.80
C VAL A 291 -1.27 -17.71 7.27
N ARG A 292 -0.03 -17.93 7.69
CA ARG A 292 0.42 -17.62 9.05
C ARG A 292 1.15 -16.29 9.06
N ALA A 293 0.67 -15.37 9.88
CA ALA A 293 1.21 -14.02 10.06
C ALA A 293 1.62 -13.84 11.52
N ASP A 294 2.91 -13.59 11.77
CA ASP A 294 3.49 -13.32 13.08
C ASP A 294 4.15 -11.95 13.04
N TYR A 295 3.48 -10.95 13.62
CA TYR A 295 3.91 -9.56 13.61
C TYR A 295 3.88 -8.94 14.99
N THR A 296 4.87 -8.08 15.25
CA THR A 296 4.92 -7.22 16.43
C THR A 296 4.73 -5.77 16.00
N PHE A 297 3.83 -5.09 16.69
CA PHE A 297 3.49 -3.69 16.54
C PHE A 297 3.92 -2.93 17.80
N VAL A 298 4.55 -1.76 17.63
CA VAL A 298 4.99 -0.91 18.75
C VAL A 298 4.30 0.43 18.63
N TYR A 299 3.48 0.72 19.61
CA TYR A 299 2.64 1.93 19.69
C TYR A 299 3.26 2.92 20.67
N PRO A 300 3.72 4.09 20.21
CA PRO A 300 4.14 5.16 21.11
C PRO A 300 2.90 5.95 21.58
N LEU A 301 2.72 6.06 22.87
CA LEU A 301 1.50 6.52 23.48
C LEU A 301 1.77 7.62 24.51
N VAL A 302 0.83 8.53 24.68
CA VAL A 302 0.76 9.49 25.78
C VAL A 302 -0.64 9.50 26.36
N ARG A 303 -0.79 9.87 27.63
CA ARG A 303 -2.10 10.22 28.17
C ARG A 303 -2.63 11.50 27.54
N VAL A 304 -3.95 11.59 27.45
CA VAL A 304 -4.60 12.81 26.96
C VAL A 304 -4.25 13.97 27.91
N GLY A 305 -3.64 15.02 27.32
CA GLY A 305 -3.20 16.20 28.08
C GLY A 305 -1.81 16.11 28.71
N GLU A 306 -1.09 15.00 28.49
CA GLU A 306 0.28 14.80 28.98
C GLU A 306 1.27 14.59 27.83
N ASP A 307 2.57 14.70 28.13
CA ASP A 307 3.67 14.56 27.17
C ASP A 307 4.60 13.37 27.50
N GLU A 308 4.37 12.68 28.62
CA GLU A 308 5.16 11.51 28.98
C GLU A 308 4.83 10.35 28.02
N VAL A 309 5.86 9.83 27.38
CA VAL A 309 5.70 8.78 26.36
C VAL A 309 5.93 7.41 26.97
N ALA A 310 4.97 6.51 26.77
CA ALA A 310 5.12 5.09 26.99
C ALA A 310 4.99 4.34 25.64
N ARG A 311 5.36 3.08 25.61
CA ARG A 311 5.17 2.21 24.44
C ARG A 311 4.48 0.94 24.87
N THR A 312 3.43 0.58 24.13
CA THR A 312 2.81 -0.74 24.20
C THR A 312 3.29 -1.57 23.02
N ILE A 313 3.67 -2.80 23.28
CA ILE A 313 4.21 -3.72 22.30
C ILE A 313 3.23 -4.89 22.16
N VAL A 314 2.65 -5.07 20.97
CA VAL A 314 1.70 -6.15 20.70
C VAL A 314 2.29 -7.09 19.67
N ARG A 315 2.62 -8.32 20.06
CA ARG A 315 2.91 -9.41 19.13
C ARG A 315 1.62 -10.20 18.88
N ARG A 316 1.33 -10.40 17.61
CA ARG A 316 0.13 -11.10 17.17
C ARG A 316 0.49 -12.19 16.18
N GLU A 317 0.05 -13.41 16.47
CA GLU A 317 0.15 -14.53 15.56
C GLU A 317 -1.26 -14.93 15.11
N LEU A 318 -1.50 -14.87 13.80
CA LEU A 318 -2.75 -15.23 13.17
C LEU A 318 -2.51 -16.31 12.13
N THR A 319 -3.37 -17.33 12.10
CA THR A 319 -3.49 -18.24 10.97
C THR A 319 -4.84 -18.02 10.33
N MET A 320 -4.83 -17.61 9.07
CA MET A 320 -6.01 -17.33 8.26
C MET A 320 -6.06 -18.29 7.08
N ALA A 321 -7.24 -18.78 6.71
CA ALA A 321 -7.41 -19.63 5.54
C ALA A 321 -8.27 -18.96 4.47
N LEU A 322 -7.85 -19.08 3.21
CA LEU A 322 -8.69 -18.84 2.05
C LEU A 322 -9.12 -20.19 1.47
N HIS A 323 -10.41 -20.36 1.29
CA HIS A 323 -11.01 -21.58 0.79
C HIS A 323 -11.53 -21.41 -0.65
N ASP A 324 -11.39 -22.45 -1.44
CA ASP A 324 -12.04 -22.60 -2.75
C ASP A 324 -13.54 -22.87 -2.53
N PRO A 325 -14.44 -21.94 -2.94
CA PRO A 325 -15.87 -22.09 -2.72
C PRO A 325 -16.50 -23.24 -3.51
N GLU A 326 -15.80 -23.82 -4.49
CA GLU A 326 -16.26 -25.03 -5.18
C GLU A 326 -16.10 -26.30 -4.31
N LYS A 327 -15.21 -26.24 -3.30
CA LYS A 327 -14.89 -27.38 -2.42
C LYS A 327 -15.35 -27.18 -0.98
N PHE A 328 -15.53 -25.93 -0.55
CA PHE A 328 -15.91 -25.57 0.80
C PHE A 328 -17.14 -24.67 0.82
N VAL A 329 -17.89 -24.72 1.91
CA VAL A 329 -18.92 -23.73 2.20
C VAL A 329 -18.24 -22.46 2.69
N ALA A 330 -17.79 -21.64 1.76
CA ALA A 330 -17.04 -20.42 2.02
C ALA A 330 -17.43 -19.34 1.04
N THR A 331 -17.26 -18.09 1.46
CA THR A 331 -17.47 -16.92 0.60
C THR A 331 -16.19 -16.63 -0.18
N ALA A 332 -16.28 -16.54 -1.50
CA ALA A 332 -15.15 -16.27 -2.37
C ALA A 332 -14.36 -15.03 -1.91
N GLY A 333 -13.05 -15.19 -1.73
CA GLY A 333 -12.14 -14.10 -1.39
C GLY A 333 -12.17 -13.63 0.07
N LYS A 334 -12.98 -14.27 0.94
CA LYS A 334 -13.04 -13.98 2.37
C LYS A 334 -12.17 -14.96 3.16
N LEU A 335 -11.66 -14.50 4.30
CA LEU A 335 -10.76 -15.29 5.16
C LEU A 335 -11.54 -15.97 6.29
N SER A 336 -11.20 -17.21 6.54
CA SER A 336 -11.58 -17.91 7.78
C SER A 336 -10.46 -17.80 8.81
N VAL A 337 -10.80 -17.49 10.05
CA VAL A 337 -9.86 -17.49 11.17
C VAL A 337 -9.65 -18.94 11.63
N ILE A 338 -8.42 -19.42 11.60
CA ILE A 338 -8.03 -20.75 12.06
C ILE A 338 -7.50 -20.67 13.50
N SER A 339 -6.62 -19.72 13.76
CA SER A 339 -6.12 -19.44 15.11
C SER A 339 -5.71 -17.99 15.25
N ALA A 340 -5.82 -17.46 16.46
CA ALA A 340 -5.35 -16.15 16.84
C ALA A 340 -4.74 -16.21 18.23
N GLN A 341 -3.56 -15.62 18.38
CA GLN A 341 -2.85 -15.52 19.65
C GLN A 341 -2.21 -14.14 19.75
N GLN A 342 -2.11 -13.62 20.96
CA GLN A 342 -1.44 -12.35 21.22
C GLN A 342 -0.50 -12.45 22.41
N ASN A 343 0.49 -11.57 22.44
CA ASN A 343 1.29 -11.27 23.60
C ASN A 343 1.46 -9.75 23.68
N VAL A 344 1.14 -9.16 24.82
CA VAL A 344 1.14 -7.71 24.98
C VAL A 344 2.12 -7.31 26.08
N GLY A 345 3.07 -6.45 25.73
CA GLY A 345 3.99 -5.84 26.69
C GLY A 345 3.57 -4.40 27.00
N ASN A 346 3.66 -4.06 28.27
CA ASN A 346 3.27 -2.78 28.84
C ASN A 346 1.76 -2.46 28.67
N THR A 347 0.94 -3.30 29.25
CA THR A 347 -0.48 -3.05 29.50
C THR A 347 -0.85 -3.53 30.89
N ALA A 348 -1.87 -2.97 31.48
CA ALA A 348 -2.41 -3.47 32.76
C ALA A 348 -2.92 -4.90 32.56
N CYS A 349 -2.75 -5.72 33.59
CA CYS A 349 -3.32 -7.04 33.67
C CYS A 349 -4.68 -6.94 34.37
N GLU A 350 -5.54 -7.92 34.18
CA GLU A 350 -6.84 -8.03 34.85
C GLU A 350 -7.83 -6.89 34.52
N VAL A 351 -7.65 -6.23 33.37
CA VAL A 351 -8.61 -5.26 32.84
C VAL A 351 -9.12 -5.79 31.49
N ASP A 352 -10.38 -6.21 31.49
CA ASP A 352 -11.02 -6.91 30.36
C ASP A 352 -12.13 -6.07 29.72
N ASP A 353 -11.88 -4.76 29.54
CA ASP A 353 -12.83 -3.80 28.98
C ASP A 353 -12.70 -3.63 27.45
N GLY A 354 -11.78 -4.38 26.84
CA GLY A 354 -11.53 -4.36 25.40
C GLY A 354 -10.60 -3.24 24.94
N PHE A 355 -9.84 -2.62 25.87
CA PHE A 355 -8.81 -1.63 25.61
C PHE A 355 -7.47 -2.03 26.22
N LEU A 356 -6.37 -1.57 25.64
CA LEU A 356 -5.04 -1.69 26.21
C LEU A 356 -4.75 -0.51 27.13
N HIS A 357 -4.25 -0.79 28.33
CA HIS A 357 -3.98 0.18 29.40
C HIS A 357 -2.47 0.28 29.66
N PRO A 358 -1.74 1.16 28.94
CA PRO A 358 -0.30 1.31 29.11
C PRO A 358 0.06 1.92 30.48
N SER A 359 1.12 1.39 31.10
CA SER A 359 1.75 2.02 32.25
C SER A 359 2.79 3.04 31.79
N PHE A 360 2.88 4.16 32.48
CA PHE A 360 3.81 5.24 32.16
C PHE A 360 4.94 5.34 33.20
N PRO A 361 6.13 5.83 32.81
CA PRO A 361 7.27 5.94 33.74
C PRO A 361 7.00 6.74 35.00
N GLY A 362 6.07 7.71 34.94
CA GLY A 362 5.65 8.54 36.08
C GLY A 362 4.66 7.88 37.02
N ASP A 363 4.10 6.72 36.62
CA ASP A 363 3.15 6.00 37.48
C ASP A 363 3.88 5.51 38.75
N GLY A 364 3.19 5.60 39.88
CA GLY A 364 3.69 5.00 41.10
C GLY A 364 3.80 3.47 40.97
N PRO A 365 4.44 2.81 41.94
CA PRO A 365 4.53 1.34 41.91
C PRO A 365 3.11 0.75 41.98
N GLY A 366 2.70 0.15 40.87
CA GLY A 366 1.48 -0.65 40.78
C GLY A 366 1.62 -2.01 41.48
N PRO A 367 0.57 -2.85 41.47
CA PRO A 367 0.68 -4.24 41.90
C PRO A 367 1.83 -4.89 41.12
N SER A 368 2.76 -5.54 41.83
CA SER A 368 3.83 -6.27 41.13
C SER A 368 3.24 -7.53 40.52
N PRO A 369 3.36 -7.71 39.20
CA PRO A 369 2.97 -8.95 38.55
C PRO A 369 3.71 -10.14 39.16
N THR A 370 3.07 -11.28 39.20
CA THR A 370 3.64 -12.54 39.77
C THR A 370 4.32 -13.42 38.73
N GLY A 371 4.08 -13.13 37.45
CA GLY A 371 4.67 -13.85 36.34
C GLY A 371 6.14 -13.49 36.05
N PRO A 372 6.81 -14.22 35.16
CA PRO A 372 8.21 -14.02 34.83
C PRO A 372 8.45 -12.67 34.12
N ASP A 373 9.69 -12.17 34.22
CA ASP A 373 10.14 -11.05 33.42
C ASP A 373 10.23 -11.45 31.94
N VAL A 374 9.60 -10.70 31.06
CA VAL A 374 9.51 -10.97 29.61
C VAL A 374 10.09 -9.82 28.80
N ASP A 375 10.89 -10.13 27.80
CA ASP A 375 11.26 -9.16 26.77
C ASP A 375 10.19 -9.11 25.68
N PRO A 376 9.37 -8.06 25.56
CA PRO A 376 8.26 -7.99 24.62
C PRO A 376 8.72 -7.88 23.15
N TYR A 377 10.02 -7.64 22.93
CA TYR A 377 10.62 -7.63 21.58
C TYR A 377 11.16 -9.01 21.17
N TYR A 378 11.09 -10.00 22.06
CA TYR A 378 11.47 -11.38 21.72
C TYR A 378 10.46 -11.98 20.75
N ARG A 379 10.94 -12.37 19.57
CA ARG A 379 10.12 -12.89 18.47
C ARG A 379 10.49 -14.35 18.12
N GLY A 380 11.16 -15.03 19.03
CA GLY A 380 11.48 -16.45 18.88
C GLY A 380 10.25 -17.34 19.08
N GLU A 381 10.50 -18.49 19.70
CA GLU A 381 9.42 -19.44 20.00
C GLU A 381 8.28 -18.77 20.76
N TRP A 382 7.04 -19.08 20.35
CA TRP A 382 5.86 -18.55 21.01
C TRP A 382 5.80 -19.07 22.44
N GLN A 383 5.72 -18.16 23.39
CA GLN A 383 5.47 -18.50 24.78
C GLN A 383 3.95 -18.48 24.99
N PRO A 384 3.33 -19.58 25.49
CA PRO A 384 1.90 -19.55 25.76
C PRO A 384 1.56 -18.44 26.74
N ASP A 385 0.36 -17.92 26.63
CA ASP A 385 -0.18 -16.91 27.54
C ASP A 385 0.05 -17.37 28.97
N GLY A 386 0.95 -16.71 29.63
CA GLY A 386 1.38 -17.00 30.99
C GLY A 386 0.75 -15.99 31.96
N GLU A 387 1.05 -16.21 33.23
CA GLU A 387 0.76 -15.25 34.26
C GLU A 387 1.28 -13.87 33.86
N CYS A 388 0.55 -12.82 34.25
CA CYS A 388 0.96 -11.45 34.04
C CYS A 388 2.37 -11.20 34.60
N GLY A 389 3.32 -10.86 33.72
CA GLY A 389 4.71 -10.65 34.03
C GLY A 389 5.16 -9.21 33.85
N THR A 390 6.37 -8.92 34.31
CA THR A 390 6.99 -7.61 34.11
C THR A 390 7.72 -7.57 32.79
N VAL A 391 7.55 -6.48 32.02
CA VAL A 391 8.37 -6.27 30.82
C VAL A 391 9.76 -5.75 31.19
N THR A 392 10.80 -6.33 30.61
CA THR A 392 12.18 -5.94 30.88
C THR A 392 12.57 -4.60 30.25
N ARG A 393 11.84 -4.19 29.20
CA ARG A 393 12.01 -2.93 28.47
C ARG A 393 10.79 -2.62 27.60
N THR A 394 10.59 -1.34 27.27
CA THR A 394 9.55 -0.88 26.34
C THR A 394 10.15 -0.01 25.22
#